data_63b80704cf8dde56fff348f4be683aa3
#
_entry.id   63b80704cf8dde56fff348f4be683aa3
#
_cell.length_a   1.000
_cell.length_b   1.000
_cell.length_c   1.000
_cell.angle_alpha   90.00
_cell.angle_beta   90.00
_cell.angle_gamma   90.00
#
_symmetry.space_group_name_H-M   'P 1'
#
loop_
_entity.id
_entity.type
_entity.pdbx_description
1 polymer ?
#
loop_
_entity_poly.entity_id
_entity_poly.type
_entity_poly.pdbx_seq_one_letter_code
_entity_poly.pdbx_strand_id
1 'polypeptide(L)'
;MTGSQAQVIATFSRRMRLRLANGDEVDARVKGKRMRAVCGDRVVAEPIANETDWLITSIEDRDNALTRPNLRGDIEVLAANVDQLVAVAAPSPDPDWFVVDRYVAAAEQMRVGAAILFNKTDLGSGENEALADYDRIGYPVLECSARDRTGLDELR
;
A
#
# COMPACT_ATOMS: atom_id res chain seq x y z
N MET A 1 31.07 -8.10 3.76
CA MET A 1 29.93 -8.45 4.65
C MET A 1 28.74 -8.57 3.73
N THR A 2 28.13 -9.74 3.69
CA THR A 2 26.91 -9.99 2.86
C THR A 2 25.73 -9.33 3.56
N GLY A 3 25.12 -8.35 2.90
CA GLY A 3 23.91 -7.70 3.42
C GLY A 3 22.75 -8.70 3.56
N SER A 4 21.84 -8.45 4.47
CA SER A 4 20.64 -9.26 4.69
C SER A 4 19.51 -8.77 3.78
N GLN A 5 18.77 -9.71 3.19
CA GLN A 5 17.52 -9.39 2.48
C GLN A 5 16.44 -9.00 3.48
N ALA A 6 15.68 -7.98 3.14
CA ALA A 6 14.59 -7.48 3.95
C ALA A 6 13.50 -6.85 3.07
N GLN A 7 12.32 -6.64 3.66
CA GLN A 7 11.22 -5.92 3.03
C GLN A 7 10.93 -4.63 3.81
N VAL A 8 10.71 -3.53 3.09
CA VAL A 8 10.23 -2.28 3.69
C VAL A 8 8.75 -2.43 4.04
N ILE A 9 8.41 -2.40 5.32
CA ILE A 9 7.02 -2.54 5.79
C ILE A 9 6.39 -1.23 6.25
N ALA A 10 7.21 -0.20 6.52
CA ALA A 10 6.73 1.14 6.79
C ALA A 10 7.80 2.19 6.44
N THR A 11 7.33 3.38 6.04
CA THR A 11 8.19 4.54 5.75
C THR A 11 7.79 5.73 6.61
N PHE A 12 8.77 6.38 7.20
CA PHE A 12 8.64 7.60 7.97
C PHE A 12 9.51 8.68 7.31
N SER A 13 9.43 9.93 7.74
CA SER A 13 10.12 11.04 7.07
C SER A 13 11.63 10.84 6.87
N ARG A 14 12.30 10.10 7.75
CA ARG A 14 13.75 9.84 7.68
C ARG A 14 14.16 8.41 8.01
N ARG A 15 13.23 7.57 8.41
CA ARG A 15 13.45 6.19 8.81
C ARG A 15 12.45 5.28 8.11
N MET A 16 12.82 4.03 8.01
CA MET A 16 11.99 2.95 7.48
C MET A 16 11.99 1.81 8.48
N ARG A 17 10.90 1.07 8.53
CA ARG A 17 10.84 -0.19 9.23
C ARG A 17 11.03 -1.31 8.22
N LEU A 18 11.98 -2.18 8.47
CA LEU A 18 12.25 -3.37 7.67
C LEU A 18 11.78 -4.60 8.42
N ARG A 19 11.31 -5.59 7.67
CA ARG A 19 11.15 -6.97 8.13
C ARG A 19 12.24 -7.81 7.48
N LEU A 20 13.10 -8.41 8.31
CA LEU A 20 14.17 -9.30 7.87
C LEU A 20 13.60 -10.68 7.50
N ALA A 21 14.40 -11.50 6.79
CA ALA A 21 14.01 -12.84 6.39
C ALA A 21 13.69 -13.79 7.57
N ASN A 22 14.24 -13.53 8.75
CA ASN A 22 13.96 -14.29 9.99
C ASN A 22 12.68 -13.79 10.71
N GLY A 23 11.99 -12.75 10.18
CA GLY A 23 10.79 -12.16 10.76
C GLY A 23 11.04 -10.98 11.72
N ASP A 24 12.28 -10.71 12.09
CA ASP A 24 12.61 -9.57 12.96
C ASP A 24 12.32 -8.25 12.27
N GLU A 25 11.87 -7.27 13.05
CA GLU A 25 11.64 -5.90 12.56
C GLU A 25 12.71 -4.96 13.11
N VAL A 26 13.32 -4.20 12.20
CA VAL A 26 14.40 -3.27 12.52
C VAL A 26 14.16 -1.89 11.89
N ASP A 27 14.64 -0.86 12.55
CA ASP A 27 14.65 0.48 11.98
C ASP A 27 15.86 0.63 11.05
N ALA A 28 15.65 1.33 9.93
CA ALA A 28 16.67 1.51 8.91
C ALA A 28 16.63 2.91 8.29
N ARG A 29 17.73 3.27 7.65
CA ARG A 29 17.87 4.46 6.81
C ARG A 29 18.53 4.10 5.48
N VAL A 30 18.27 4.88 4.43
CA VAL A 30 18.89 4.64 3.12
C VAL A 30 20.31 5.20 3.06
N LYS A 31 21.16 4.53 2.27
CA LYS A 31 22.50 5.00 1.95
C LYS A 31 22.42 6.12 0.90
N GLY A 32 22.78 7.33 1.31
CA GLY A 32 22.84 8.48 0.39
C GLY A 32 21.49 9.16 0.15
N LYS A 33 21.49 10.19 -0.72
CA LYS A 33 20.31 11.07 -0.95
C LYS A 33 19.45 10.69 -2.16
N ARG A 34 19.93 9.81 -3.04
CA ARG A 34 19.27 9.48 -4.31
C ARG A 34 18.34 8.28 -4.19
N MET A 35 18.60 7.38 -3.25
CA MET A 35 17.79 6.18 -3.06
C MET A 35 16.50 6.53 -2.33
N ARG A 36 15.37 6.09 -2.86
CA ARG A 36 14.04 6.27 -2.26
C ARG A 36 13.35 4.92 -2.19
N ALA A 37 13.45 4.28 -1.05
CA ALA A 37 12.69 3.09 -0.76
C ALA A 37 11.27 3.46 -0.32
N VAL A 38 10.31 2.66 -0.74
CA VAL A 38 8.89 2.78 -0.39
C VAL A 38 8.39 1.48 0.25
N CYS A 39 7.21 1.52 0.85
CA CYS A 39 6.58 0.33 1.40
C CYS A 39 6.42 -0.75 0.31
N GLY A 40 6.75 -1.99 0.63
CA GLY A 40 6.76 -3.13 -0.29
C GLY A 40 8.11 -3.41 -0.99
N ASP A 41 9.05 -2.46 -0.99
CA ASP A 41 10.37 -2.69 -1.59
C ASP A 41 11.12 -3.85 -0.93
N ARG A 42 11.71 -4.71 -1.77
CA ARG A 42 12.73 -5.68 -1.36
C ARG A 42 14.08 -4.99 -1.38
N VAL A 43 14.83 -5.11 -0.31
CA VAL A 43 16.07 -4.36 -0.11
C VAL A 43 17.17 -5.26 0.43
N VAL A 44 18.43 -4.86 0.20
CA VAL A 44 19.57 -5.38 0.93
C VAL A 44 19.95 -4.35 1.99
N ALA A 45 20.09 -4.81 3.22
CA ALA A 45 20.43 -3.94 4.35
C ALA A 45 21.52 -4.57 5.23
N GLU A 46 22.28 -3.72 5.90
CA GLU A 46 23.38 -4.10 6.78
C GLU A 46 23.23 -3.40 8.14
N PRO A 47 23.57 -4.08 9.26
CA PRO A 47 23.61 -3.43 10.56
C PRO A 47 24.70 -2.34 10.59
N ILE A 48 24.40 -1.22 11.22
CA ILE A 48 25.38 -0.14 11.39
C ILE A 48 26.18 -0.41 12.68
N ALA A 49 27.51 -0.39 12.57
CA ALA A 49 28.36 -0.62 13.73
C ALA A 49 28.06 0.38 14.86
N ASN A 50 27.85 -0.10 16.07
CA ASN A 50 27.53 0.67 17.28
C ASN A 50 26.18 1.42 17.23
N GLU A 51 25.28 1.09 16.31
CA GLU A 51 23.92 1.63 16.25
C GLU A 51 22.89 0.47 16.26
N THR A 52 21.65 0.79 16.60
CA THR A 52 20.52 -0.14 16.49
C THR A 52 19.89 -0.11 15.10
N ASP A 53 20.16 0.96 14.34
CA ASP A 53 19.64 1.17 12.99
C ASP A 53 20.42 0.34 11.95
N TRP A 54 19.73 -0.01 10.88
CA TRP A 54 20.28 -0.67 9.71
C TRP A 54 20.46 0.32 8.56
N LEU A 55 21.35 0.00 7.63
CA LEU A 55 21.61 0.78 6.43
C LEU A 55 21.12 0.02 5.20
N ILE A 56 20.10 0.54 4.50
CA ILE A 56 19.70 0.03 3.20
C ILE A 56 20.77 0.40 2.18
N THR A 57 21.40 -0.60 1.57
CA THR A 57 22.50 -0.44 0.61
C THR A 57 22.04 -0.53 -0.83
N SER A 58 20.97 -1.30 -1.11
CA SER A 58 20.34 -1.38 -2.44
C SER A 58 18.86 -1.70 -2.33
N ILE A 59 18.11 -1.34 -3.38
CA ILE A 59 16.73 -1.73 -3.62
C ILE A 59 16.77 -2.72 -4.78
N GLU A 60 16.08 -3.85 -4.64
CA GLU A 60 15.92 -4.84 -5.71
C GLU A 60 14.90 -4.36 -6.76
N ASP A 61 14.89 -4.99 -7.94
CA ASP A 61 13.94 -4.68 -8.99
C ASP A 61 12.50 -4.92 -8.51
N ARG A 62 11.63 -3.99 -8.85
CA ARG A 62 10.21 -4.04 -8.51
C ARG A 62 9.43 -4.81 -9.55
N ASP A 63 8.57 -5.73 -9.13
CA ASP A 63 7.65 -6.43 -10.03
C ASP A 63 6.57 -5.47 -10.55
N ASN A 64 6.08 -4.58 -9.69
CA ASN A 64 5.16 -3.50 -10.00
C ASN A 64 5.32 -2.33 -9.02
N ALA A 65 4.70 -1.19 -9.33
CA ALA A 65 4.70 -0.04 -8.45
C ALA A 65 3.44 0.80 -8.62
N LEU A 66 2.78 1.13 -7.53
CA LEU A 66 1.72 2.13 -7.51
C LEU A 66 2.35 3.52 -7.55
N THR A 67 1.97 4.29 -8.55
CA THR A 67 2.55 5.63 -8.79
C THR A 67 1.48 6.71 -8.89
N ARG A 68 1.88 7.94 -8.62
CA ARG A 68 1.07 9.14 -8.90
C ARG A 68 1.96 10.29 -9.37
N PRO A 69 1.46 11.23 -10.18
CA PRO A 69 2.15 12.49 -10.39
C PRO A 69 2.12 13.33 -9.11
N ASN A 70 3.25 13.94 -8.76
CA ASN A 70 3.32 14.93 -7.69
C ASN A 70 2.89 16.32 -8.22
N LEU A 71 2.85 17.33 -7.34
CA LEU A 71 2.47 18.70 -7.70
C LEU A 71 3.40 19.36 -8.76
N ARG A 72 4.58 18.81 -9.00
CA ARG A 72 5.53 19.28 -10.02
C ARG A 72 5.42 18.51 -11.33
N GLY A 73 4.55 17.50 -11.39
CA GLY A 73 4.40 16.61 -12.52
C GLY A 73 5.38 15.43 -12.57
N ASP A 74 6.28 15.30 -11.59
CA ASP A 74 7.16 14.14 -11.52
C ASP A 74 6.39 12.91 -11.02
N ILE A 75 6.77 11.74 -11.50
CA ILE A 75 6.18 10.47 -11.03
C ILE A 75 6.74 10.10 -9.66
N GLU A 76 5.86 9.99 -8.69
CA GLU A 76 6.15 9.53 -7.34
C GLU A 76 5.67 8.09 -7.15
N VAL A 77 6.54 7.20 -6.67
CA VAL A 77 6.17 5.84 -6.27
C VAL A 77 5.62 5.88 -4.85
N LEU A 78 4.42 5.32 -4.67
CA LEU A 78 3.72 5.25 -3.38
C LEU A 78 3.96 3.93 -2.66
N ALA A 79 3.91 2.83 -3.41
CA ALA A 79 4.14 1.46 -2.93
C ALA A 79 4.74 0.62 -4.06
N ALA A 80 5.43 -0.45 -3.70
CA ALA A 80 6.05 -1.39 -4.63
C ALA A 80 5.64 -2.83 -4.30
N ASN A 81 5.75 -3.72 -5.30
CA ASN A 81 5.47 -5.15 -5.16
C ASN A 81 4.09 -5.38 -4.52
N VAL A 82 3.09 -4.69 -5.06
CA VAL A 82 1.69 -4.76 -4.60
C VAL A 82 1.08 -6.06 -5.10
N ASP A 83 0.43 -6.83 -4.23
CA ASP A 83 -0.27 -8.06 -4.59
C ASP A 83 -1.75 -7.80 -4.87
N GLN A 84 -2.34 -6.85 -4.13
CA GLN A 84 -3.75 -6.48 -4.24
C GLN A 84 -3.94 -5.01 -3.87
N LEU A 85 -4.90 -4.35 -4.53
CA LEU A 85 -5.30 -2.98 -4.22
C LEU A 85 -6.74 -2.98 -3.70
N VAL A 86 -6.95 -2.44 -2.50
CA VAL A 86 -8.28 -2.26 -1.93
C VAL A 86 -8.57 -0.76 -1.84
N ALA A 87 -9.53 -0.28 -2.64
CA ALA A 87 -9.99 1.09 -2.56
C ALA A 87 -11.06 1.21 -1.45
N VAL A 88 -10.78 2.02 -0.44
CA VAL A 88 -11.67 2.19 0.71
C VAL A 88 -12.51 3.45 0.52
N ALA A 89 -13.83 3.28 0.48
CA ALA A 89 -14.82 4.35 0.46
C ALA A 89 -15.70 4.29 1.71
N ALA A 90 -16.50 5.33 1.96
CA ALA A 90 -17.42 5.38 3.08
C ALA A 90 -18.56 6.36 2.77
N PRO A 91 -19.75 6.25 3.42
CA PRO A 91 -20.85 7.18 3.19
C PRO A 91 -20.56 8.62 3.67
N SER A 92 -19.54 8.78 4.51
CA SER A 92 -19.12 10.10 4.98
C SER A 92 -17.60 10.11 5.29
N PRO A 93 -16.84 11.10 4.72
CA PRO A 93 -17.25 12.03 3.67
C PRO A 93 -17.65 11.32 2.38
N ASP A 94 -18.44 11.99 1.54
CA ASP A 94 -18.91 11.46 0.25
C ASP A 94 -17.69 11.07 -0.63
N PRO A 95 -17.67 9.87 -1.22
CA PRO A 95 -16.49 9.42 -1.97
C PRO A 95 -16.36 10.17 -3.30
N ASP A 96 -15.14 10.53 -3.65
CA ASP A 96 -14.82 10.89 -5.02
C ASP A 96 -14.59 9.62 -5.85
N TRP A 97 -15.63 9.18 -6.56
CA TRP A 97 -15.61 7.97 -7.37
C TRP A 97 -14.57 8.02 -8.50
N PHE A 98 -14.23 9.21 -9.02
CA PHE A 98 -13.13 9.34 -9.99
C PHE A 98 -11.78 8.97 -9.39
N VAL A 99 -11.60 9.20 -8.09
CA VAL A 99 -10.39 8.74 -7.39
C VAL A 99 -10.40 7.23 -7.26
N VAL A 100 -11.53 6.61 -6.95
CA VAL A 100 -11.67 5.14 -6.90
C VAL A 100 -11.37 4.53 -8.26
N ASP A 101 -11.97 5.05 -9.36
CA ASP A 101 -11.71 4.62 -10.73
C ASP A 101 -10.22 4.66 -11.09
N ARG A 102 -9.53 5.73 -10.70
CA ARG A 102 -8.09 5.86 -10.94
C ARG A 102 -7.27 4.79 -10.22
N TYR A 103 -7.64 4.42 -9.00
CA TYR A 103 -6.96 3.35 -8.27
C TYR A 103 -7.27 1.98 -8.87
N VAL A 104 -8.51 1.72 -9.27
CA VAL A 104 -8.88 0.49 -9.97
C VAL A 104 -8.11 0.38 -11.29
N ALA A 105 -8.07 1.44 -12.10
CA ALA A 105 -7.29 1.47 -13.34
C ALA A 105 -5.78 1.27 -13.10
N ALA A 106 -5.24 1.78 -11.98
CA ALA A 106 -3.85 1.55 -11.61
C ALA A 106 -3.59 0.08 -11.25
N ALA A 107 -4.52 -0.59 -10.58
CA ALA A 107 -4.42 -2.03 -10.28
C ALA A 107 -4.42 -2.86 -11.57
N GLU A 108 -5.32 -2.56 -12.51
CA GLU A 108 -5.34 -3.19 -13.84
C GLU A 108 -3.99 -3.00 -14.57
N GLN A 109 -3.46 -1.79 -14.57
CA GLN A 109 -2.17 -1.50 -15.18
C GLN A 109 -1.01 -2.28 -14.54
N MET A 110 -1.04 -2.46 -13.23
CA MET A 110 -0.09 -3.27 -12.47
C MET A 110 -0.35 -4.78 -12.62
N ARG A 111 -1.49 -5.19 -13.18
CA ARG A 111 -1.96 -6.58 -13.27
C ARG A 111 -2.13 -7.26 -11.92
N VAL A 112 -2.67 -6.52 -10.94
CA VAL A 112 -2.99 -7.02 -9.60
C VAL A 112 -4.50 -6.98 -9.37
N GLY A 113 -4.98 -7.77 -8.41
CA GLY A 113 -6.39 -7.73 -8.03
C GLY A 113 -6.79 -6.37 -7.47
N ALA A 114 -8.01 -5.93 -7.78
CA ALA A 114 -8.64 -4.76 -7.16
C ALA A 114 -9.92 -5.16 -6.46
N ALA A 115 -10.21 -4.51 -5.33
CA ALA A 115 -11.49 -4.63 -4.62
C ALA A 115 -11.90 -3.26 -4.07
N ILE A 116 -13.20 -3.07 -3.91
CA ILE A 116 -13.77 -1.89 -3.26
C ILE A 116 -14.26 -2.28 -1.88
N LEU A 117 -13.82 -1.57 -0.85
CA LEU A 117 -14.29 -1.74 0.51
C LEU A 117 -15.11 -0.52 0.92
N PHE A 118 -16.43 -0.70 1.09
CA PHE A 118 -17.30 0.34 1.61
C PHE A 118 -17.41 0.21 3.13
N ASN A 119 -16.67 1.06 3.83
CA ASN A 119 -16.59 1.05 5.29
C ASN A 119 -17.59 2.04 5.90
N LYS A 120 -17.78 1.97 7.22
CA LYS A 120 -18.68 2.81 8.02
C LYS A 120 -20.15 2.64 7.64
N THR A 121 -20.57 1.42 7.35
CA THR A 121 -21.98 1.10 7.09
C THR A 121 -22.91 1.41 8.28
N ASP A 122 -22.34 1.60 9.48
CA ASP A 122 -23.03 2.10 10.66
C ASP A 122 -23.57 3.54 10.51
N LEU A 123 -23.04 4.31 9.55
CA LEU A 123 -23.53 5.68 9.24
C LEU A 123 -24.62 5.69 8.17
N GLY A 124 -24.94 4.55 7.59
CA GLY A 124 -25.91 4.33 6.54
C GLY A 124 -25.36 3.44 5.44
N SER A 125 -26.10 2.38 5.14
CA SER A 125 -25.91 1.53 3.96
C SER A 125 -27.02 1.89 2.98
N GLY A 126 -26.88 2.99 2.26
CA GLY A 126 -27.80 3.33 1.19
C GLY A 126 -27.47 2.53 -0.07
N GLU A 127 -28.49 2.25 -0.90
CA GLU A 127 -28.23 1.80 -2.26
C GLU A 127 -27.28 2.79 -2.93
N ASN A 128 -26.06 2.35 -3.21
CA ASN A 128 -25.05 3.15 -3.87
C ASN A 128 -24.85 2.60 -5.29
N GLU A 129 -25.36 3.35 -6.27
CA GLU A 129 -25.32 2.96 -7.67
C GLU A 129 -23.89 2.70 -8.15
N ALA A 130 -22.92 3.48 -7.66
CA ALA A 130 -21.52 3.28 -8.02
C ALA A 130 -20.98 1.93 -7.50
N LEU A 131 -21.34 1.50 -6.29
CA LEU A 131 -20.95 0.17 -5.78
C LEU A 131 -21.55 -0.95 -6.62
N ALA A 132 -22.84 -0.81 -7.02
CA ALA A 132 -23.50 -1.78 -7.89
C ALA A 132 -22.85 -1.84 -9.28
N ASP A 133 -22.32 -0.72 -9.78
CA ASP A 133 -21.59 -0.67 -11.05
C ASP A 133 -20.26 -1.43 -10.95
N TYR A 134 -19.46 -1.26 -9.88
CA TYR A 134 -18.23 -2.02 -9.70
C TYR A 134 -18.50 -3.54 -9.59
N ASP A 135 -19.50 -3.95 -8.84
CA ASP A 135 -19.87 -5.36 -8.73
C ASP A 135 -20.29 -5.94 -10.09
N ARG A 136 -21.10 -5.21 -10.85
CA ARG A 136 -21.57 -5.62 -12.19
C ARG A 136 -20.44 -5.82 -13.18
N ILE A 137 -19.37 -5.04 -13.10
CA ILE A 137 -18.20 -5.17 -13.98
C ILE A 137 -17.15 -6.14 -13.43
N GLY A 138 -17.40 -6.76 -12.27
CA GLY A 138 -16.66 -7.89 -11.75
C GLY A 138 -15.60 -7.55 -10.69
N TYR A 139 -15.60 -6.34 -10.13
CA TYR A 139 -14.76 -6.05 -8.97
C TYR A 139 -15.47 -6.47 -7.68
N PRO A 140 -14.79 -7.21 -6.79
CA PRO A 140 -15.34 -7.51 -5.47
C PRO A 140 -15.68 -6.21 -4.71
N VAL A 141 -16.94 -6.12 -4.25
CA VAL A 141 -17.43 -5.05 -3.39
C VAL A 141 -17.72 -5.65 -2.02
N LEU A 142 -17.06 -5.15 -1.00
CA LEU A 142 -17.20 -5.57 0.38
C LEU A 142 -17.76 -4.41 1.20
N GLU A 143 -18.75 -4.70 2.04
CA GLU A 143 -19.34 -3.73 2.93
C GLU A 143 -19.03 -4.08 4.39
N CYS A 144 -18.53 -3.10 5.17
CA CYS A 144 -18.20 -3.32 6.56
C CYS A 144 -18.43 -2.09 7.45
N SER A 145 -18.47 -2.33 8.75
CA SER A 145 -18.23 -1.32 9.77
C SER A 145 -17.06 -1.77 10.65
N ALA A 146 -15.92 -1.12 10.49
CA ALA A 146 -14.77 -1.37 11.36
C ALA A 146 -15.06 -0.99 12.81
N ARG A 147 -15.96 -0.01 13.04
CA ARG A 147 -16.42 0.41 14.36
C ARG A 147 -17.22 -0.69 15.05
N ASP A 148 -18.20 -1.24 14.36
CA ASP A 148 -19.14 -2.23 14.91
C ASP A 148 -18.65 -3.66 14.68
N ARG A 149 -17.51 -3.82 13.97
CA ARG A 149 -16.87 -5.11 13.62
C ARG A 149 -17.78 -6.01 12.79
N THR A 150 -18.61 -5.45 11.92
CA THR A 150 -19.46 -6.18 10.98
C THR A 150 -18.81 -6.24 9.60
N GLY A 151 -19.01 -7.33 8.86
CA GLY A 151 -18.49 -7.54 7.50
C GLY A 151 -16.96 -7.67 7.40
N LEU A 152 -16.24 -7.84 8.53
CA LEU A 152 -14.77 -7.92 8.52
C LEU A 152 -14.24 -9.32 8.17
N ASP A 153 -15.05 -10.35 8.30
CA ASP A 153 -14.63 -11.74 8.04
C ASP A 153 -14.39 -12.00 6.54
N GLU A 154 -15.05 -11.22 5.68
CA GLU A 154 -14.88 -11.27 4.23
C GLU A 154 -13.58 -10.59 3.74
N LEU A 155 -12.90 -9.87 4.62
CA LEU A 155 -11.61 -9.21 4.35
C LEU A 155 -10.40 -10.11 4.57
N ARG A 156 -10.58 -11.33 5.03
CA ARG A 156 -9.54 -12.34 5.28
C ARG A 156 -9.47 -13.32 4.14
#